data_347e7387e74220b982678b36922fb210
#
_entry.id   347e7387e74220b982678b36922fb210
#
_cell.length_a   1.000
_cell.length_b   1.000
_cell.length_c   1.000
_cell.angle_alpha   90.00
_cell.angle_beta   90.00
_cell.angle_gamma   90.00
#
_symmetry.space_group_name_H-M   'P 1'
#
loop_
_entity.id
_entity.type
_entity.pdbx_description
1 polymer ?
#
loop_
_entity_poly.entity_id
_entity_poly.type
_entity_poly.pdbx_seq_one_letter_code
_entity_poly.pdbx_strand_id
1 'polypeptide(L)'
;MKKPYLSVIVPVHNGESFMRKGLDSIRSQVYDDYELIVVCDNCQDKSVEIAREYADKVIVTQFGLDGLARNAGLDEAEGECVLFMDHDDWFLHEFAFMQCAEMMKENPDADMLVFSFIWKGFNYIDARKRMVIAVWSKCWRRAFIGDTRFSDRPYWSDVDFHQKIMKKKPRAYMWDRPMYYYNYLMPGSTSWREKEGLIESYQEQERRKNDEVSEMRE
;
A
#
# COMPACT_ATOMS: atom_id res chain seq x y z
N MET A 1 23.78 3.73 12.27
CA MET A 1 22.49 4.17 12.85
C MET A 1 21.64 2.93 13.10
N LYS A 2 20.78 2.92 14.12
CA LYS A 2 19.82 1.83 14.35
C LYS A 2 18.83 1.81 13.18
N LYS A 3 18.56 0.62 12.63
CA LYS A 3 17.52 0.49 11.60
C LYS A 3 16.15 0.70 12.23
N PRO A 4 15.20 1.35 11.54
CA PRO A 4 13.85 1.53 12.02
C PRO A 4 13.11 0.18 12.11
N TYR A 5 12.07 0.12 12.93
CA TYR A 5 11.21 -1.08 12.97
C TYR A 5 10.20 -1.11 11.82
N LEU A 6 9.62 0.05 11.48
CA LEU A 6 8.66 0.19 10.39
C LEU A 6 9.24 1.02 9.24
N SER A 7 9.00 0.59 7.99
CA SER A 7 9.13 1.44 6.81
C SER A 7 7.73 1.72 6.27
N VAL A 8 7.36 2.99 6.17
CA VAL A 8 6.09 3.44 5.58
C VAL A 8 6.37 3.91 4.17
N ILE A 9 5.77 3.28 3.16
CA ILE A 9 5.98 3.56 1.74
C ILE A 9 4.74 4.20 1.17
N VAL A 10 4.88 5.41 0.61
CA VAL A 10 3.80 6.19 0.01
C VAL A 10 4.14 6.47 -1.45
N PRO A 11 3.56 5.74 -2.41
CA PRO A 11 3.65 6.09 -3.84
C PRO A 11 2.78 7.30 -4.11
N VAL A 12 3.29 8.26 -4.88
CA VAL A 12 2.61 9.52 -5.20
C VAL A 12 2.70 9.78 -6.70
N HIS A 13 1.56 10.07 -7.32
CA HIS A 13 1.47 10.62 -8.66
C HIS A 13 0.51 11.81 -8.67
N ASN A 14 1.05 13.04 -8.82
CA ASN A 14 0.28 14.29 -8.81
C ASN A 14 -0.64 14.41 -7.58
N GLY A 15 -0.04 14.30 -6.37
CA GLY A 15 -0.75 14.27 -5.09
C GLY A 15 -0.87 15.61 -4.38
N GLU A 16 -0.45 16.74 -4.97
CA GLU A 16 -0.41 18.07 -4.33
C GLU A 16 -1.66 18.39 -3.52
N SER A 17 -2.84 18.07 -4.06
CA SER A 17 -4.13 18.41 -3.45
C SER A 17 -4.57 17.48 -2.31
N PHE A 18 -3.94 16.29 -2.16
CA PHE A 18 -4.46 15.24 -1.29
C PHE A 18 -3.45 14.76 -0.24
N MET A 19 -2.15 14.65 -0.61
CA MET A 19 -1.16 13.93 0.15
C MET A 19 -0.86 14.51 1.54
N ARG A 20 -1.05 15.83 1.77
CA ARG A 20 -0.74 16.44 3.07
C ARG A 20 -1.50 15.79 4.21
N LYS A 21 -2.79 15.52 4.05
CA LYS A 21 -3.60 14.87 5.09
C LYS A 21 -3.06 13.48 5.46
N GLY A 22 -2.69 12.68 4.48
CA GLY A 22 -2.07 11.38 4.71
C GLY A 22 -0.73 11.50 5.41
N LEU A 23 0.15 12.40 4.93
CA LEU A 23 1.46 12.62 5.52
C LEU A 23 1.37 13.19 6.94
N ASP A 24 0.42 14.08 7.24
CA ASP A 24 0.13 14.57 8.59
C ASP A 24 -0.27 13.40 9.52
N SER A 25 -1.10 12.47 9.03
CA SER A 25 -1.50 11.29 9.80
C SER A 25 -0.33 10.35 10.13
N ILE A 26 0.70 10.32 9.28
CA ILE A 26 1.95 9.59 9.53
C ILE A 26 2.80 10.34 10.56
N ARG A 27 2.98 11.65 10.39
CA ARG A 27 3.84 12.45 11.29
C ARG A 27 3.23 12.70 12.66
N SER A 28 1.92 12.53 12.82
CA SER A 28 1.23 12.58 14.11
C SER A 28 1.33 11.29 14.93
N GLN A 29 1.96 10.23 14.41
CA GLN A 29 2.09 8.96 15.14
C GLN A 29 2.97 9.13 16.38
N VAL A 30 2.53 8.58 17.52
CA VAL A 30 3.29 8.60 18.78
C VAL A 30 4.46 7.60 18.80
N TYR A 31 4.53 6.70 17.84
CA TYR A 31 5.62 5.75 17.64
C TYR A 31 6.66 6.35 16.71
N ASP A 32 7.92 6.41 17.14
CA ASP A 32 9.02 7.10 16.46
C ASP A 32 10.04 6.16 15.77
N ASP A 33 9.97 4.85 16.03
CA ASP A 33 10.88 3.85 15.43
C ASP A 33 10.43 3.45 14.01
N TYR A 34 10.27 4.45 13.13
CA TYR A 34 9.90 4.27 11.73
C TYR A 34 10.65 5.21 10.80
N GLU A 35 10.65 4.89 9.53
CA GLU A 35 11.03 5.76 8.42
C GLU A 35 9.86 5.97 7.47
N LEU A 36 9.75 7.16 6.89
CA LEU A 36 8.80 7.51 5.85
C LEU A 36 9.52 7.65 4.51
N ILE A 37 9.15 6.81 3.56
CA ILE A 37 9.66 6.80 2.18
C ILE A 37 8.54 7.25 1.25
N VAL A 38 8.69 8.40 0.63
CA VAL A 38 7.74 8.91 -0.37
C VAL A 38 8.35 8.74 -1.76
N VAL A 39 7.64 8.04 -2.63
CA VAL A 39 8.07 7.80 -4.01
C VAL A 39 7.21 8.63 -4.95
N CYS A 40 7.76 9.74 -5.42
CA CYS A 40 7.12 10.64 -6.37
C CYS A 40 7.37 10.13 -7.79
N ASP A 41 6.37 9.47 -8.37
CA ASP A 41 6.49 8.87 -9.70
C ASP A 41 5.79 9.73 -10.76
N ASN A 42 6.57 10.24 -11.71
CA ASN A 42 6.10 11.05 -12.84
C ASN A 42 5.21 12.24 -12.41
N CYS A 43 5.55 12.88 -11.27
CA CYS A 43 4.83 14.06 -10.76
C CYS A 43 5.15 15.30 -11.58
N GLN A 44 4.11 16.08 -11.92
CA GLN A 44 4.19 17.33 -12.65
C GLN A 44 3.70 18.54 -11.82
N ASP A 45 3.28 18.28 -10.58
CA ASP A 45 2.81 19.26 -9.60
C ASP A 45 3.81 19.42 -8.45
N LYS A 46 3.41 20.05 -7.34
CA LYS A 46 4.27 20.28 -6.17
C LYS A 46 4.42 19.07 -5.24
N SER A 47 4.08 17.85 -5.69
CA SER A 47 4.17 16.66 -4.85
C SER A 47 5.59 16.41 -4.32
N VAL A 48 6.62 16.68 -5.15
CA VAL A 48 8.02 16.47 -4.74
C VAL A 48 8.44 17.43 -3.64
N GLU A 49 8.05 18.70 -3.74
CA GLU A 49 8.31 19.73 -2.74
C GLU A 49 7.63 19.37 -1.42
N ILE A 50 6.35 18.98 -1.48
CA ILE A 50 5.59 18.53 -0.30
C ILE A 50 6.24 17.29 0.31
N ALA A 51 6.61 16.28 -0.49
CA ALA A 51 7.26 15.07 0.01
C ALA A 51 8.53 15.41 0.82
N ARG A 52 9.34 16.38 0.37
CA ARG A 52 10.57 16.82 1.06
C ARG A 52 10.32 17.50 2.41
N GLU A 53 9.13 18.04 2.63
CA GLU A 53 8.75 18.62 3.93
C GLU A 53 8.50 17.54 4.99
N TYR A 54 8.11 16.34 4.55
CA TYR A 54 7.64 15.26 5.44
C TYR A 54 8.55 14.03 5.49
N ALA A 55 9.10 13.60 4.36
CA ALA A 55 9.71 12.29 4.24
C ALA A 55 11.15 12.24 4.76
N ASP A 56 11.55 11.07 5.30
CA ASP A 56 12.95 10.78 5.62
C ASP A 56 13.73 10.44 4.34
N LYS A 57 13.03 9.81 3.36
CA LYS A 57 13.57 9.52 2.03
C LYS A 57 12.56 9.93 0.96
N VAL A 58 12.98 10.70 -0.04
CA VAL A 58 12.19 11.03 -1.23
C VAL A 58 12.86 10.44 -2.44
N ILE A 59 12.13 9.58 -3.16
CA ILE A 59 12.57 8.96 -4.40
C ILE A 59 11.76 9.59 -5.54
N VAL A 60 12.45 10.04 -6.59
CA VAL A 60 11.79 10.62 -7.77
C VAL A 60 12.03 9.68 -8.95
N THR A 61 10.94 9.21 -9.56
CA THR A 61 10.96 8.26 -10.67
C THR A 61 10.08 8.73 -11.82
N GLN A 62 10.16 8.03 -12.94
CA GLN A 62 9.36 8.32 -14.14
C GLN A 62 8.78 7.02 -14.73
N PHE A 63 8.36 6.09 -13.89
CA PHE A 63 7.80 4.82 -14.34
C PHE A 63 6.37 4.99 -14.90
N GLY A 64 5.58 5.90 -14.32
CA GLY A 64 4.16 6.05 -14.61
C GLY A 64 3.30 4.87 -14.13
N LEU A 65 3.81 4.09 -13.16
CA LEU A 65 3.22 2.84 -12.70
C LEU A 65 3.35 2.71 -11.17
N ASP A 66 2.22 2.67 -10.49
CA ASP A 66 2.14 2.62 -9.02
C ASP A 66 2.86 1.40 -8.41
N GLY A 67 2.81 0.25 -9.09
CA GLY A 67 3.52 -0.95 -8.67
C GLY A 67 5.03 -0.78 -8.69
N LEU A 68 5.59 -0.14 -9.72
CA LEU A 68 7.02 0.13 -9.81
C LEU A 68 7.46 1.20 -8.80
N ALA A 69 6.62 2.19 -8.52
CA ALA A 69 6.87 3.16 -7.46
C ALA A 69 6.93 2.47 -6.08
N ARG A 70 5.98 1.55 -5.78
CA ARG A 70 6.05 0.75 -4.54
C ARG A 70 7.30 -0.12 -4.47
N ASN A 71 7.74 -0.69 -5.59
CA ASN A 71 8.98 -1.48 -5.65
C ASN A 71 10.20 -0.63 -5.31
N ALA A 72 10.32 0.58 -5.88
CA ALA A 72 11.41 1.49 -5.55
C ALA A 72 11.44 1.84 -4.04
N GLY A 73 10.26 2.02 -3.43
CA GLY A 73 10.17 2.19 -1.98
C GLY A 73 10.59 0.95 -1.19
N LEU A 74 10.23 -0.25 -1.64
CA LEU A 74 10.65 -1.52 -1.03
C LEU A 74 12.15 -1.75 -1.08
N ASP A 75 12.80 -1.35 -2.17
CA ASP A 75 14.24 -1.51 -2.36
C ASP A 75 15.04 -0.62 -1.41
N GLU A 76 14.49 0.54 -1.00
CA GLU A 76 15.08 1.48 -0.04
C GLU A 76 14.64 1.27 1.41
N ALA A 77 13.66 0.38 1.64
CA ALA A 77 13.12 0.13 2.98
C ALA A 77 14.13 -0.64 3.85
N GLU A 78 14.41 -0.10 5.04
CA GLU A 78 15.32 -0.71 6.03
C GLU A 78 14.57 -1.35 7.20
N GLY A 79 13.29 -1.01 7.40
CA GLY A 79 12.46 -1.50 8.49
C GLY A 79 12.30 -3.01 8.52
N GLU A 80 12.10 -3.57 9.71
CA GLU A 80 11.76 -4.98 9.87
C GLU A 80 10.38 -5.30 9.27
N CYS A 81 9.45 -4.34 9.39
CA CYS A 81 8.12 -4.42 8.82
C CYS A 81 7.85 -3.26 7.86
N VAL A 82 6.94 -3.49 6.91
CA VAL A 82 6.56 -2.52 5.89
C VAL A 82 5.06 -2.24 5.96
N LEU A 83 4.72 -0.97 5.90
CA LEU A 83 3.36 -0.44 5.69
C LEU A 83 3.33 0.27 4.33
N PHE A 84 2.28 0.04 3.56
CA PHE A 84 1.96 0.86 2.39
C PHE A 84 0.82 1.81 2.72
N MET A 85 0.84 3.00 2.16
CA MET A 85 -0.28 3.94 2.22
C MET A 85 -0.44 4.61 0.86
N ASP A 86 -1.65 4.64 0.34
CA ASP A 86 -1.95 5.41 -0.86
C ASP A 86 -2.00 6.91 -0.51
N HIS A 87 -1.52 7.78 -1.39
CA HIS A 87 -1.29 9.21 -1.08
C HIS A 87 -2.57 10.03 -0.82
N ASP A 88 -3.74 9.48 -1.13
CA ASP A 88 -5.05 10.07 -0.90
C ASP A 88 -5.80 9.48 0.32
N ASP A 89 -5.14 8.56 1.06
CA ASP A 89 -5.62 7.90 2.26
C ASP A 89 -4.97 8.45 3.53
N TRP A 90 -5.35 7.95 4.72
CA TRP A 90 -4.74 8.33 6.00
C TRP A 90 -4.93 7.29 7.10
N PHE A 91 -4.04 7.31 8.11
CA PHE A 91 -4.23 6.54 9.34
C PHE A 91 -5.25 7.23 10.24
N LEU A 92 -6.11 6.45 10.91
CA LEU A 92 -7.26 6.95 11.66
C LEU A 92 -6.90 7.60 13.00
N HIS A 93 -5.77 7.24 13.59
CA HIS A 93 -5.34 7.71 14.92
C HIS A 93 -3.82 7.60 15.09
N GLU A 94 -3.29 8.33 16.05
CA GLU A 94 -1.85 8.45 16.34
C GLU A 94 -1.19 7.20 16.94
N PHE A 95 -1.96 6.17 17.30
CA PHE A 95 -1.45 4.91 17.87
C PHE A 95 -1.29 3.78 16.85
N ALA A 96 -1.60 4.01 15.58
CA ALA A 96 -1.63 2.95 14.57
C ALA A 96 -0.27 2.25 14.39
N PHE A 97 0.83 3.01 14.36
CA PHE A 97 2.17 2.45 14.19
C PHE A 97 2.64 1.68 15.42
N MET A 98 2.40 2.23 16.62
CA MET A 98 2.69 1.56 17.88
C MET A 98 1.99 0.21 17.94
N GLN A 99 0.69 0.20 17.65
CA GLN A 99 -0.12 -1.01 17.65
C GLN A 99 0.35 -2.03 16.61
N CYS A 100 0.68 -1.60 15.38
CA CYS A 100 1.28 -2.49 14.38
C CYS A 100 2.59 -3.11 14.88
N ALA A 101 3.48 -2.28 15.44
CA ALA A 101 4.78 -2.73 15.92
C ALA A 101 4.64 -3.71 17.10
N GLU A 102 3.79 -3.41 18.08
CA GLU A 102 3.52 -4.28 19.22
C GLU A 102 2.96 -5.63 18.78
N MET A 103 1.91 -5.63 17.94
CA MET A 103 1.30 -6.86 17.44
C MET A 103 2.28 -7.72 16.64
N MET A 104 3.13 -7.12 15.83
CA MET A 104 4.15 -7.86 15.08
C MET A 104 5.27 -8.40 15.98
N LYS A 105 5.62 -7.70 17.07
CA LYS A 105 6.61 -8.15 18.08
C LYS A 105 6.05 -9.28 18.94
N GLU A 106 4.78 -9.18 19.36
CA GLU A 106 4.10 -10.21 20.15
C GLU A 106 3.81 -11.49 19.36
N ASN A 107 3.74 -11.37 18.02
CA ASN A 107 3.51 -12.50 17.11
C ASN A 107 4.71 -12.67 16.14
N PRO A 108 5.88 -13.10 16.65
CA PRO A 108 7.10 -13.18 15.85
C PRO A 108 6.99 -14.15 14.67
N ASP A 109 6.06 -15.09 14.78
CA ASP A 109 5.76 -16.06 13.72
C ASP A 109 4.84 -15.53 12.63
N ALA A 110 4.19 -14.38 12.84
CA ALA A 110 3.33 -13.78 11.84
C ALA A 110 4.18 -13.18 10.70
N ASP A 111 3.80 -13.49 9.48
CA ASP A 111 4.39 -12.92 8.27
C ASP A 111 3.72 -11.58 7.92
N MET A 112 2.48 -11.40 8.37
CA MET A 112 1.75 -10.14 8.21
C MET A 112 0.68 -9.98 9.29
N LEU A 113 0.45 -8.73 9.68
CA LEU A 113 -0.74 -8.29 10.41
C LEU A 113 -1.73 -7.74 9.39
N VAL A 114 -2.98 -8.18 9.44
CA VAL A 114 -4.07 -7.64 8.62
C VAL A 114 -5.01 -6.90 9.55
N PHE A 115 -5.18 -5.60 9.33
CA PHE A 115 -6.01 -4.76 10.18
C PHE A 115 -7.29 -4.30 9.47
N SER A 116 -8.30 -3.98 10.28
CA SER A 116 -9.57 -3.44 9.82
C SER A 116 -9.43 -1.99 9.37
N PHE A 117 -10.36 -1.52 8.58
CA PHE A 117 -10.34 -0.16 8.04
C PHE A 117 -11.75 0.40 7.86
N ILE A 118 -11.83 1.70 7.66
CA ILE A 118 -13.06 2.42 7.33
C ILE A 118 -12.96 2.94 5.89
N TRP A 119 -14.03 2.92 5.16
CA TRP A 119 -14.12 3.47 3.81
C TRP A 119 -15.46 4.17 3.59
N LYS A 120 -15.50 5.12 2.67
CA LYS A 120 -16.73 5.81 2.25
C LYS A 120 -17.61 6.21 3.45
N GLY A 121 -17.13 7.14 4.25
CA GLY A 121 -17.82 7.61 5.45
C GLY A 121 -17.60 6.68 6.63
N PHE A 122 -18.53 5.80 6.95
CA PHE A 122 -18.51 4.98 8.15
C PHE A 122 -18.58 3.47 7.88
N ASN A 123 -18.35 3.04 6.65
CA ASN A 123 -18.37 1.60 6.34
C ASN A 123 -17.13 0.93 6.93
N TYR A 124 -17.34 0.13 7.96
CA TYR A 124 -16.31 -0.64 8.63
C TYR A 124 -16.11 -2.01 7.97
N ILE A 125 -14.87 -2.34 7.67
CA ILE A 125 -14.46 -3.67 7.18
C ILE A 125 -13.63 -4.36 8.26
N ASP A 126 -14.20 -5.44 8.80
CA ASP A 126 -13.56 -6.30 9.80
C ASP A 126 -12.60 -7.29 9.09
N ALA A 127 -11.31 -7.13 9.35
CA ALA A 127 -10.28 -7.98 8.76
C ALA A 127 -10.46 -9.47 9.12
N ARG A 128 -11.02 -9.79 10.28
CA ARG A 128 -11.28 -11.20 10.70
C ARG A 128 -12.35 -11.87 9.86
N LYS A 129 -13.28 -11.09 9.27
CA LYS A 129 -14.36 -11.61 8.44
C LYS A 129 -13.99 -11.68 6.97
N ARG A 130 -13.11 -10.78 6.52
CA ARG A 130 -12.72 -10.68 5.12
C ARG A 130 -11.33 -10.09 4.98
N MET A 131 -10.39 -10.89 4.51
CA MET A 131 -9.10 -10.39 4.03
C MET A 131 -9.31 -9.71 2.69
N VAL A 132 -8.98 -8.42 2.60
CA VAL A 132 -9.00 -7.69 1.33
C VAL A 132 -7.66 -7.82 0.62
N ILE A 133 -7.67 -7.63 -0.70
CA ILE A 133 -6.47 -7.74 -1.55
C ILE A 133 -5.53 -6.56 -1.29
N ALA A 134 -6.09 -5.38 -1.01
CA ALA A 134 -5.35 -4.13 -0.87
C ALA A 134 -4.12 -4.24 0.05
N VAL A 135 -2.99 -3.75 -0.42
CA VAL A 135 -1.70 -3.86 0.29
C VAL A 135 -1.61 -2.94 1.50
N TRP A 136 -2.33 -1.82 1.48
CA TRP A 136 -2.36 -0.82 2.55
C TRP A 136 -3.11 -1.27 3.82
N SER A 137 -3.90 -2.35 3.78
CA SER A 137 -4.59 -2.90 4.96
C SER A 137 -3.72 -3.87 5.77
N LYS A 138 -2.42 -3.85 5.57
CA LYS A 138 -1.51 -4.85 6.15
C LYS A 138 -0.19 -4.22 6.60
N CYS A 139 0.32 -4.71 7.73
CA CYS A 139 1.72 -4.54 8.11
C CYS A 139 2.46 -5.84 7.75
N TRP A 140 3.46 -5.74 6.91
CA TRP A 140 4.15 -6.86 6.30
C TRP A 140 5.52 -7.08 6.94
N ARG A 141 5.87 -8.30 7.30
CA ARG A 141 7.26 -8.61 7.63
C ARG A 141 8.12 -8.55 6.36
N ARG A 142 9.08 -7.62 6.32
CA ARG A 142 9.89 -7.38 5.12
C ARG A 142 10.66 -8.61 4.65
N ALA A 143 11.20 -9.40 5.59
CA ALA A 143 11.87 -10.66 5.28
C ALA A 143 10.96 -11.68 4.56
N PHE A 144 9.66 -11.69 4.87
CA PHE A 144 8.68 -12.54 4.19
C PHE A 144 8.36 -12.04 2.77
N ILE A 145 8.27 -10.72 2.57
CA ILE A 145 8.17 -10.16 1.21
C ILE A 145 9.36 -10.67 0.37
N GLY A 146 10.59 -10.54 0.90
CA GLY A 146 11.80 -10.95 0.21
C GLY A 146 11.90 -10.30 -1.18
N ASP A 147 12.14 -11.12 -2.20
CA ASP A 147 12.27 -10.69 -3.60
C ASP A 147 10.92 -10.53 -4.33
N THR A 148 9.78 -10.68 -3.62
CA THR A 148 8.46 -10.47 -4.25
C THR A 148 8.29 -9.00 -4.59
N ARG A 149 7.93 -8.73 -5.84
CA ARG A 149 7.71 -7.36 -6.35
C ARG A 149 6.35 -7.24 -7.02
N PHE A 150 5.82 -6.02 -6.98
CA PHE A 150 4.66 -5.64 -7.79
C PHE A 150 4.97 -5.80 -9.27
N SER A 151 3.95 -6.10 -10.07
CA SER A 151 4.09 -6.16 -11.53
C SER A 151 4.11 -4.75 -12.13
N ASP A 152 4.53 -4.69 -13.39
CA ASP A 152 4.54 -3.50 -14.24
C ASP A 152 3.19 -3.22 -14.93
N ARG A 153 2.10 -3.78 -14.37
CA ARG A 153 0.75 -3.51 -14.88
C ARG A 153 0.34 -2.06 -14.61
N PRO A 154 -0.36 -1.42 -15.53
CA PRO A 154 -0.84 -0.05 -15.34
C PRO A 154 -1.93 0.05 -14.26
N TYR A 155 -2.64 -1.06 -13.97
CA TYR A 155 -3.65 -1.17 -12.91
C TYR A 155 -3.57 -2.55 -12.26
N TRP A 156 -4.08 -2.68 -11.03
CA TRP A 156 -4.19 -3.97 -10.32
C TRP A 156 -2.85 -4.63 -9.98
N SER A 157 -1.78 -3.85 -9.89
CA SER A 157 -0.45 -4.35 -9.49
C SER A 157 -0.46 -4.93 -8.07
N ASP A 158 -1.32 -4.39 -7.20
CA ASP A 158 -1.57 -4.86 -5.83
C ASP A 158 -2.25 -6.24 -5.81
N VAL A 159 -3.16 -6.52 -6.76
CA VAL A 159 -3.77 -7.84 -6.92
C VAL A 159 -2.72 -8.89 -7.27
N ASP A 160 -1.87 -8.61 -8.25
CA ASP A 160 -0.78 -9.52 -8.65
C ASP A 160 0.20 -9.75 -7.50
N PHE A 161 0.57 -8.69 -6.77
CA PHE A 161 1.43 -8.79 -5.60
C PHE A 161 0.78 -9.66 -4.52
N HIS A 162 -0.49 -9.41 -4.19
CA HIS A 162 -1.24 -10.20 -3.23
C HIS A 162 -1.27 -11.68 -3.61
N GLN A 163 -1.55 -12.02 -4.88
CA GLN A 163 -1.56 -13.40 -5.36
C GLN A 163 -0.19 -14.07 -5.21
N LYS A 164 0.91 -13.35 -5.54
CA LYS A 164 2.28 -13.88 -5.36
C LYS A 164 2.56 -14.18 -3.88
N ILE A 165 2.19 -13.26 -2.99
CA ILE A 165 2.36 -13.44 -1.54
C ILE A 165 1.52 -14.61 -1.02
N MET A 166 0.25 -14.72 -1.41
CA MET A 166 -0.63 -15.80 -0.94
C MET A 166 -0.18 -17.19 -1.39
N LYS A 167 0.51 -17.31 -2.52
CA LYS A 167 1.16 -18.59 -2.93
C LYS A 167 2.23 -19.05 -1.95
N LYS A 168 2.86 -18.14 -1.21
CA LYS A 168 3.83 -18.48 -0.14
C LYS A 168 3.17 -18.97 1.15
N LYS A 169 1.82 -18.96 1.23
CA LYS A 169 1.02 -19.37 2.40
C LYS A 169 1.39 -18.62 3.69
N PRO A 170 1.25 -17.28 3.71
CA PRO A 170 1.63 -16.47 4.87
C PRO A 170 0.85 -16.83 6.12
N ARG A 171 1.53 -16.75 7.26
CA ARG A 171 0.88 -16.75 8.57
C ARG A 171 0.38 -15.34 8.85
N ALA A 172 -0.93 -15.13 8.73
CA ALA A 172 -1.57 -13.85 8.92
C ALA A 172 -2.19 -13.75 10.32
N TYR A 173 -1.85 -12.68 11.05
CA TYR A 173 -2.58 -12.29 12.23
C TYR A 173 -3.68 -11.31 11.84
N MET A 174 -4.94 -11.64 12.19
CA MET A 174 -6.11 -10.85 11.78
C MET A 174 -6.59 -10.00 12.95
N TRP A 175 -6.62 -8.69 12.79
CA TRP A 175 -6.98 -7.76 13.85
C TRP A 175 -8.18 -6.89 13.51
N ASP A 176 -9.12 -6.80 14.45
CA ASP A 176 -10.40 -6.09 14.27
C ASP A 176 -10.35 -4.58 14.53
N ARG A 177 -9.18 -4.04 14.89
CA ARG A 177 -9.06 -2.59 15.12
C ARG A 177 -8.94 -1.85 13.79
N PRO A 178 -9.79 -0.83 13.55
CA PRO A 178 -9.66 0.00 12.36
C PRO A 178 -8.49 0.97 12.53
N MET A 179 -7.52 0.87 11.63
CA MET A 179 -6.32 1.69 11.66
C MET A 179 -6.23 2.67 10.49
N TYR A 180 -6.98 2.41 9.44
CA TYR A 180 -6.81 3.05 8.15
C TYR A 180 -8.14 3.58 7.61
N TYR A 181 -8.11 4.73 6.96
CA TYR A 181 -9.22 5.27 6.20
C TYR A 181 -8.90 5.19 4.72
N TYR A 182 -9.69 4.41 4.00
CA TYR A 182 -9.63 4.32 2.55
C TYR A 182 -10.56 5.36 1.93
N ASN A 183 -9.99 6.34 1.23
CA ASN A 183 -10.71 7.42 0.55
C ASN A 183 -11.25 6.96 -0.81
N TYR A 184 -12.22 6.06 -0.75
CA TYR A 184 -12.78 5.35 -1.89
C TYR A 184 -13.40 6.27 -2.94
N LEU A 185 -13.13 5.97 -4.21
CA LEU A 185 -13.65 6.69 -5.39
C LEU A 185 -13.17 8.15 -5.48
N MET A 186 -11.95 8.43 -5.06
CA MET A 186 -11.31 9.68 -5.44
C MET A 186 -11.27 9.82 -6.96
N PRO A 187 -11.68 10.98 -7.52
CA PRO A 187 -11.59 11.20 -8.96
C PRO A 187 -10.17 10.93 -9.48
N GLY A 188 -10.07 10.09 -10.50
CA GLY A 188 -8.80 9.69 -11.10
C GLY A 188 -8.15 8.44 -10.48
N SER A 189 -8.61 7.94 -9.31
CA SER A 189 -8.14 6.67 -8.74
C SER A 189 -8.53 5.48 -9.62
N THR A 190 -7.84 4.34 -9.45
CA THR A 190 -8.15 3.10 -10.17
C THR A 190 -9.60 2.66 -9.94
N SER A 191 -10.07 2.67 -8.70
CA SER A 191 -11.45 2.30 -8.35
C SER A 191 -12.50 3.24 -8.97
N TRP A 192 -12.19 4.53 -9.07
CA TRP A 192 -13.05 5.50 -9.74
C TRP A 192 -13.07 5.26 -11.25
N ARG A 193 -11.92 5.05 -11.87
CA ARG A 193 -11.80 4.78 -13.32
C ARG A 193 -12.52 3.51 -13.74
N GLU A 194 -12.44 2.45 -12.94
CA GLU A 194 -13.20 1.22 -13.16
C GLU A 194 -14.71 1.48 -13.10
N LYS A 195 -15.17 2.18 -12.06
CA LYS A 195 -16.59 2.50 -11.88
C LYS A 195 -17.15 3.35 -13.03
N GLU A 196 -16.36 4.30 -13.54
CA GLU A 196 -16.73 5.16 -14.68
C GLU A 196 -16.56 4.43 -16.04
N GLY A 197 -16.13 3.17 -16.04
CA GLY A 197 -15.93 2.39 -17.27
C GLY A 197 -14.75 2.85 -18.12
N LEU A 198 -13.81 3.59 -17.53
CA LEU A 198 -12.62 4.10 -18.21
C LEU A 198 -11.50 3.07 -18.28
N ILE A 199 -11.57 2.02 -17.49
CA ILE A 199 -10.67 0.87 -17.49
C ILE A 199 -11.47 -0.41 -17.28
N GLU A 200 -10.96 -1.51 -17.82
CA GLU A 200 -11.54 -2.84 -17.59
C GLU A 200 -11.29 -3.29 -16.14
N SER A 201 -12.23 -4.03 -15.58
CA SER A 201 -12.04 -4.69 -14.29
C SER A 201 -10.93 -5.72 -14.35
N TYR A 202 -10.36 -6.05 -13.17
CA TYR A 202 -9.34 -7.10 -13.08
C TYR A 202 -9.82 -8.43 -13.70
N GLN A 203 -11.07 -8.80 -13.44
CA GLN A 203 -11.65 -10.05 -13.93
C GLN A 203 -11.79 -10.09 -15.45
N GLU A 204 -12.15 -8.97 -16.07
CA GLU A 204 -12.23 -8.84 -17.53
C GLU A 204 -10.86 -8.95 -18.19
N GLN A 205 -9.85 -8.28 -17.63
CA GLN A 205 -8.46 -8.37 -18.12
C GLN A 205 -7.92 -9.81 -18.03
N GLU A 206 -8.19 -10.53 -16.94
CA GLU A 206 -7.73 -11.92 -16.78
C GLU A 206 -8.49 -12.87 -17.74
N ARG A 207 -9.78 -12.65 -18.00
CA ARG A 207 -10.51 -13.43 -19.02
C ARG A 207 -9.89 -13.23 -20.39
N ARG A 208 -9.69 -11.98 -20.82
CA ARG A 208 -9.08 -11.69 -22.12
C ARG A 208 -7.71 -12.35 -22.28
N LYS A 209 -6.83 -12.28 -21.26
CA LYS A 209 -5.54 -12.96 -21.29
C LYS A 209 -5.65 -14.48 -21.49
N ASN A 210 -6.62 -15.11 -20.80
CA ASN A 210 -6.82 -16.54 -20.91
C ASN A 210 -7.37 -16.93 -22.29
N ASP A 211 -8.24 -16.11 -22.87
CA ASP A 211 -8.78 -16.33 -24.21
C ASP A 211 -7.66 -16.18 -25.28
N GLU A 212 -6.82 -15.16 -25.21
CA GLU A 212 -5.65 -14.96 -26.08
C GLU A 212 -4.65 -16.14 -26.00
N VAL A 213 -4.40 -16.68 -24.79
CA VAL A 213 -3.53 -17.85 -24.60
C VAL A 213 -4.16 -19.13 -25.18
N SER A 214 -5.47 -19.25 -25.14
CA SER A 214 -6.21 -20.39 -25.71
C SER A 214 -6.11 -20.38 -27.23
N GLU A 215 -6.34 -19.21 -27.86
CA GLU A 215 -6.25 -19.02 -29.32
C GLU A 215 -4.85 -19.24 -29.88
N MET A 216 -3.79 -18.95 -29.10
CA MET A 216 -2.39 -19.23 -29.52
C MET A 216 -2.00 -20.73 -29.43
N ARG A 217 -2.85 -21.57 -28.83
CA ARG A 217 -2.59 -23.02 -28.69
C ARG A 217 -3.37 -23.88 -29.69
N GLU A 218 -4.28 -23.30 -30.44
CA GLU A 218 -4.96 -23.88 -31.59
C GLU A 218 -4.24 -23.56 -32.91
#